data_064366d297a597c90acf5e2836856061
#
_entry.id   064366d297a597c90acf5e2836856061
#
_cell.length_a   1.000
_cell.length_b   1.000
_cell.length_c   1.000
_cell.angle_alpha   90.00
_cell.angle_beta   90.00
_cell.angle_gamma   90.00
#
_symmetry.space_group_name_H-M   'P 1'
#
loop_
_entity.id
_entity.type
_entity.pdbx_description
1 polymer ?
#
loop_
_entity_poly.entity_id
_entity_poly.type
_entity_poly.pdbx_seq_one_letter_code
_entity_poly.pdbx_strand_id
1 'polypeptide(L)'
;MRHHYTGKVRDLYEVSIDRMLMVASDRISVFDVVLPDEIPDKGRVLTGLSAFWFDQTAHLWPNHVVSADPTDLPETAGPEIAGRAMLVRTTRPVRLECIARGYLFGSAWSEYSEQGTVCGRPLPAGLRQAEQLPEPIFTSTTKAESGHDETVTDAEAAALVGDDVFEQVREATLRIYNFAAAHAAAQGVLLADTKLEFGVVDDELLVIDEMLTPDSSRYWPAEHYAVGGSPPSFDKQFVRDHYLTLGWDQTPPAPAVPQAVIDGTRARYVEAYELITGKSFDEWFGPDS
;
A
#
# COMPACT_ATOMS: atom_id res chain seq x y z
N MET A 1 22.31 -0.29 -15.19
CA MET A 1 21.10 0.40 -14.68
C MET A 1 21.41 1.88 -14.46
N ARG A 2 20.45 2.75 -14.71
CA ARG A 2 20.54 4.18 -14.41
C ARG A 2 19.52 4.52 -13.33
N HIS A 3 19.96 5.16 -12.23
CA HIS A 3 19.04 5.66 -11.21
C HIS A 3 18.06 6.66 -11.86
N HIS A 4 16.76 6.47 -11.63
CA HIS A 4 15.69 7.29 -12.20
C HIS A 4 15.05 8.19 -11.14
N TYR A 5 14.64 7.61 -10.00
CA TYR A 5 13.91 8.33 -8.97
C TYR A 5 14.08 7.67 -7.59
N THR A 6 14.18 8.49 -6.54
CA THR A 6 14.12 8.06 -5.14
C THR A 6 12.83 8.57 -4.51
N GLY A 7 11.95 7.64 -4.17
CA GLY A 7 10.74 7.92 -3.38
C GLY A 7 10.99 7.84 -1.87
N LYS A 8 9.93 8.02 -1.07
CA LYS A 8 10.00 7.94 0.40
C LYS A 8 10.52 6.56 0.86
N VAL A 9 10.08 5.48 0.21
CA VAL A 9 10.37 4.09 0.61
C VAL A 9 10.79 3.18 -0.55
N ARG A 10 10.92 3.69 -1.78
CA ARG A 10 11.33 2.94 -2.98
C ARG A 10 12.27 3.75 -3.85
N ASP A 11 13.14 3.02 -4.52
CA ASP A 11 14.03 3.57 -5.54
C ASP A 11 13.75 2.90 -6.88
N LEU A 12 13.71 3.71 -7.95
CA LEU A 12 13.47 3.25 -9.32
C LEU A 12 14.73 3.40 -10.16
N TYR A 13 15.03 2.37 -10.95
CA TYR A 13 16.17 2.34 -11.87
C TYR A 13 15.70 1.96 -13.26
N GLU A 14 16.18 2.66 -14.27
CA GLU A 14 15.97 2.28 -15.67
C GLU A 14 16.86 1.10 -16.03
N VAL A 15 16.25 0.04 -16.52
CA VAL A 15 16.92 -1.17 -17.04
C VAL A 15 16.98 -1.12 -18.56
N SER A 16 15.83 -0.80 -19.19
CA SER A 16 15.68 -0.58 -20.63
C SER A 16 14.62 0.47 -20.88
N ILE A 17 14.27 0.72 -22.15
CA ILE A 17 13.24 1.68 -22.53
C ILE A 17 11.85 1.27 -22.00
N ASP A 18 11.60 -0.03 -21.85
CA ASP A 18 10.33 -0.63 -21.49
C ASP A 18 10.35 -1.35 -20.14
N ARG A 19 11.48 -1.31 -19.43
CA ARG A 19 11.67 -1.99 -18.13
C ARG A 19 12.33 -1.10 -17.11
N MET A 20 11.80 -1.20 -15.90
CA MET A 20 12.37 -0.57 -14.70
C MET A 20 12.61 -1.63 -13.63
N LEU A 21 13.59 -1.40 -12.79
CA LEU A 21 13.78 -2.12 -11.54
C LEU A 21 13.26 -1.25 -10.42
N MET A 22 12.30 -1.77 -9.67
CA MET A 22 11.72 -1.13 -8.50
C MET A 22 12.26 -1.81 -7.24
N VAL A 23 12.96 -1.06 -6.40
CA VAL A 23 13.62 -1.57 -5.19
C VAL A 23 12.95 -0.97 -3.97
N ALA A 24 12.31 -1.80 -3.16
CA ALA A 24 11.77 -1.40 -1.88
C ALA A 24 12.91 -1.26 -0.85
N SER A 25 12.91 -0.17 -0.10
CA SER A 25 13.88 0.07 0.98
C SER A 25 13.31 -0.28 2.35
N ASP A 26 14.18 -0.37 3.33
CA ASP A 26 13.81 -0.55 4.72
C ASP A 26 13.42 0.79 5.41
N ARG A 27 13.48 1.90 4.65
CA ARG A 27 13.00 3.22 5.12
C ARG A 27 11.52 3.15 5.47
N ILE A 28 11.14 3.85 6.52
CA ILE A 28 9.73 4.02 6.90
C ILE A 28 9.41 5.51 6.99
N SER A 29 8.21 5.89 6.57
CA SER A 29 7.71 7.26 6.70
C SER A 29 6.43 7.27 7.53
N VAL A 30 6.31 8.29 8.40
CA VAL A 30 5.13 8.54 9.23
C VAL A 30 4.81 10.02 9.15
N PHE A 31 3.53 10.38 8.98
CA PHE A 31 3.11 11.78 8.79
C PHE A 31 3.89 12.51 7.68
N ASP A 32 4.12 11.81 6.56
CA ASP A 32 4.90 12.27 5.40
C ASP A 32 6.40 12.54 5.65
N VAL A 33 6.90 12.26 6.84
CA VAL A 33 8.32 12.39 7.20
C VAL A 33 8.99 11.02 7.17
N VAL A 34 10.09 10.90 6.43
CA VAL A 34 10.95 9.71 6.47
C VAL A 34 11.72 9.71 7.79
N LEU A 35 11.62 8.59 8.52
CA LEU A 35 12.27 8.44 9.82
C LEU A 35 13.77 8.19 9.66
N PRO A 36 14.60 8.58 10.67
CA PRO A 36 16.05 8.41 10.60
C PRO A 36 16.51 6.96 10.65
N ASP A 37 15.70 6.08 11.23
CA ASP A 37 16.01 4.67 11.41
C ASP A 37 15.19 3.79 10.46
N GLU A 38 15.79 2.70 9.98
CA GLU A 38 15.17 1.74 9.08
C GLU A 38 14.53 0.59 9.86
N ILE A 39 13.53 -0.05 9.26
CA ILE A 39 12.92 -1.28 9.79
C ILE A 39 13.51 -2.46 9.01
N PRO A 40 14.36 -3.29 9.62
CA PRO A 40 14.99 -4.42 8.93
C PRO A 40 13.97 -5.33 8.26
N ASP A 41 14.29 -5.82 7.07
CA ASP A 41 13.44 -6.67 6.22
C ASP A 41 12.15 -6.05 5.69
N LYS A 42 11.86 -4.79 6.02
CA LYS A 42 10.63 -4.13 5.54
C LYS A 42 10.50 -4.19 4.02
N GLY A 43 11.56 -3.85 3.31
CA GLY A 43 11.58 -3.90 1.84
C GLY A 43 11.31 -5.31 1.28
N ARG A 44 11.84 -6.35 1.94
CA ARG A 44 11.59 -7.76 1.57
C ARG A 44 10.13 -8.15 1.81
N VAL A 45 9.56 -7.78 2.95
CA VAL A 45 8.14 -8.06 3.25
C VAL A 45 7.24 -7.37 2.25
N LEU A 46 7.46 -6.08 1.95
CA LEU A 46 6.64 -5.33 0.98
C LEU A 46 6.70 -5.96 -0.42
N THR A 47 7.91 -6.33 -0.87
CA THR A 47 8.08 -6.96 -2.18
C THR A 47 7.45 -8.34 -2.23
N GLY A 48 7.65 -9.16 -1.19
CA GLY A 48 7.08 -10.50 -1.11
C GLY A 48 5.54 -10.49 -1.11
N LEU A 49 4.92 -9.59 -0.34
CA LEU A 49 3.47 -9.40 -0.35
C LEU A 49 2.98 -8.86 -1.70
N SER A 50 3.66 -7.87 -2.28
CA SER A 50 3.28 -7.34 -3.59
C SER A 50 3.34 -8.44 -4.66
N ALA A 51 4.43 -9.21 -4.71
CA ALA A 51 4.58 -10.32 -5.66
C ALA A 51 3.49 -11.38 -5.49
N PHE A 52 3.19 -11.77 -4.25
CA PHE A 52 2.09 -12.68 -3.94
C PHE A 52 0.75 -12.15 -4.47
N TRP A 53 0.40 -10.91 -4.17
CA TRP A 53 -0.88 -10.35 -4.58
C TRP A 53 -0.99 -10.10 -6.07
N PHE A 54 0.07 -9.67 -6.73
CA PHE A 54 0.10 -9.53 -8.18
C PHE A 54 -0.15 -10.87 -8.89
N ASP A 55 0.42 -11.96 -8.37
CA ASP A 55 0.16 -13.32 -8.88
C ASP A 55 -1.29 -13.74 -8.63
N GLN A 56 -1.77 -13.61 -7.39
CA GLN A 56 -3.12 -14.05 -7.00
C GLN A 56 -4.23 -13.28 -7.73
N THR A 57 -4.00 -12.03 -8.11
CA THR A 57 -5.00 -11.17 -8.76
C THR A 57 -4.81 -10.98 -10.26
N ALA A 58 -3.79 -11.62 -10.87
CA ALA A 58 -3.51 -11.52 -12.30
C ALA A 58 -4.70 -11.91 -13.18
N HIS A 59 -5.57 -12.82 -12.72
CA HIS A 59 -6.79 -13.23 -13.40
C HIS A 59 -7.94 -12.21 -13.28
N LEU A 60 -7.83 -11.23 -12.38
CA LEU A 60 -8.83 -10.16 -12.19
C LEU A 60 -8.48 -8.92 -13.00
N TRP A 61 -7.21 -8.52 -12.97
CA TRP A 61 -6.71 -7.35 -13.66
C TRP A 61 -5.22 -7.49 -13.98
N PRO A 62 -4.77 -7.04 -15.19
CA PRO A 62 -3.37 -7.08 -15.55
C PRO A 62 -2.52 -6.14 -14.66
N ASN A 63 -1.24 -6.48 -14.50
CA ASN A 63 -0.30 -5.71 -13.71
C ASN A 63 1.04 -5.51 -14.43
N HIS A 64 1.89 -4.70 -13.85
CA HIS A 64 3.17 -4.29 -14.45
C HIS A 64 4.34 -5.22 -14.15
N VAL A 65 4.18 -6.23 -13.26
CA VAL A 65 5.28 -7.07 -12.83
C VAL A 65 5.73 -8.02 -13.95
N VAL A 66 7.02 -8.05 -14.21
CA VAL A 66 7.68 -8.99 -15.12
C VAL A 66 8.23 -10.16 -14.31
N SER A 67 9.00 -9.86 -13.26
CA SER A 67 9.52 -10.86 -12.32
C SER A 67 9.89 -10.23 -10.98
N ALA A 68 9.77 -11.02 -9.92
CA ALA A 68 10.31 -10.74 -8.59
C ALA A 68 11.41 -11.76 -8.21
N ASP A 69 11.73 -12.72 -9.09
CA ASP A 69 12.79 -13.70 -8.87
C ASP A 69 14.15 -13.02 -9.02
N PRO A 70 15.05 -13.12 -8.03
CA PRO A 70 16.39 -12.54 -8.12
C PRO A 70 17.20 -12.99 -9.33
N THR A 71 16.95 -14.20 -9.86
CA THR A 71 17.67 -14.73 -11.03
C THR A 71 17.30 -14.04 -12.34
N ASP A 72 16.15 -13.37 -12.39
CA ASP A 72 15.67 -12.62 -13.56
C ASP A 72 16.07 -11.14 -13.51
N LEU A 73 16.66 -10.70 -12.40
CA LEU A 73 17.07 -9.30 -12.24
C LEU A 73 18.38 -9.02 -13.03
N PRO A 74 18.63 -7.76 -13.40
CA PRO A 74 19.86 -7.40 -14.08
C PRO A 74 21.11 -7.78 -13.27
N GLU A 75 22.14 -8.36 -13.92
CA GLU A 75 23.41 -8.73 -13.26
C GLU A 75 24.09 -7.55 -12.53
N THR A 76 23.78 -6.32 -12.92
CA THR A 76 24.27 -5.10 -12.25
C THR A 76 23.52 -4.77 -10.96
N ALA A 77 22.47 -5.51 -10.64
CA ALA A 77 21.81 -5.47 -9.36
C ALA A 77 22.60 -6.31 -8.36
N GLY A 78 23.09 -5.72 -7.29
CA GLY A 78 23.85 -6.46 -6.28
C GLY A 78 22.97 -7.45 -5.50
N PRO A 79 23.56 -8.41 -4.80
CA PRO A 79 22.82 -9.41 -4.03
C PRO A 79 21.99 -8.79 -2.89
N GLU A 80 22.35 -7.59 -2.43
CA GLU A 80 21.68 -6.89 -1.34
C GLU A 80 20.23 -6.49 -1.66
N ILE A 81 19.82 -6.52 -2.94
CA ILE A 81 18.43 -6.24 -3.34
C ILE A 81 17.60 -7.51 -3.54
N ALA A 82 18.17 -8.69 -3.34
CA ALA A 82 17.43 -9.93 -3.44
C ALA A 82 16.21 -9.93 -2.50
N GLY A 83 15.06 -10.35 -3.02
CA GLY A 83 13.79 -10.37 -2.31
C GLY A 83 13.14 -9.01 -2.04
N ARG A 84 13.79 -7.87 -2.38
CA ARG A 84 13.22 -6.53 -2.23
C ARG A 84 13.14 -5.72 -3.52
N ALA A 85 13.34 -6.40 -4.66
CA ALA A 85 13.26 -5.79 -5.98
C ALA A 85 12.28 -6.53 -6.89
N MET A 86 11.63 -5.79 -7.77
CA MET A 86 10.80 -6.31 -8.86
C MET A 86 11.23 -5.68 -10.18
N LEU A 87 11.39 -6.50 -11.20
CA LEU A 87 11.50 -6.05 -12.59
C LEU A 87 10.08 -5.78 -13.09
N VAL A 88 9.81 -4.57 -13.56
CA VAL A 88 8.48 -4.12 -13.94
C VAL A 88 8.45 -3.47 -15.33
N ARG A 89 7.30 -3.46 -15.99
CA ARG A 89 7.06 -2.69 -17.21
C ARG A 89 7.08 -1.20 -16.91
N THR A 90 7.72 -0.40 -17.78
CA THR A 90 7.60 1.06 -17.72
C THR A 90 6.19 1.47 -18.16
N THR A 91 5.51 2.26 -17.37
CA THR A 91 4.14 2.71 -17.64
C THR A 91 4.04 4.22 -17.53
N ARG A 92 3.00 4.81 -18.11
CA ARG A 92 2.58 6.18 -17.82
C ARG A 92 1.59 6.17 -16.67
N PRO A 93 1.96 6.66 -15.46
CA PRO A 93 1.10 6.60 -14.28
C PRO A 93 -0.22 7.37 -14.50
N VAL A 94 -1.32 6.81 -14.00
CA VAL A 94 -2.59 7.51 -13.83
C VAL A 94 -2.46 8.45 -12.62
N ARG A 95 -2.91 9.69 -12.74
CA ARG A 95 -2.75 10.73 -11.71
C ARG A 95 -3.78 10.64 -10.59
N LEU A 96 -4.12 9.44 -10.19
CA LEU A 96 -5.01 9.14 -9.07
C LEU A 96 -4.38 8.08 -8.18
N GLU A 97 -4.55 8.24 -6.88
CA GLU A 97 -4.50 7.13 -5.94
C GLU A 97 -5.91 6.58 -5.77
N CYS A 98 -6.08 5.28 -5.92
CA CYS A 98 -7.36 4.60 -5.93
C CYS A 98 -7.53 3.78 -4.65
N ILE A 99 -8.53 4.09 -3.83
CA ILE A 99 -8.67 3.51 -2.50
C ILE A 99 -10.00 2.77 -2.41
N ALA A 100 -9.96 1.49 -2.08
CA ALA A 100 -11.14 0.73 -1.67
C ALA A 100 -11.24 0.72 -0.14
N ARG A 101 -12.43 0.97 0.39
CA ARG A 101 -12.69 0.98 1.83
C ARG A 101 -13.87 0.07 2.16
N GLY A 102 -13.60 -0.98 2.92
CA GLY A 102 -14.65 -1.86 3.47
C GLY A 102 -15.05 -1.50 4.89
N TYR A 103 -14.27 -0.63 5.53
CA TYR A 103 -14.51 -0.18 6.90
C TYR A 103 -14.32 1.34 7.00
N LEU A 104 -15.08 1.96 7.88
CA LEU A 104 -15.06 3.40 8.09
C LEU A 104 -13.94 3.79 9.07
N PHE A 105 -12.75 4.10 8.55
CA PHE A 105 -11.56 4.38 9.34
C PHE A 105 -10.66 5.46 8.73
N GLY A 106 -9.73 6.02 9.52
CA GLY A 106 -8.76 7.03 9.07
C GLY A 106 -9.43 8.29 8.55
N SER A 107 -8.97 8.81 7.41
CA SER A 107 -9.51 10.05 6.81
C SER A 107 -11.00 9.94 6.47
N ALA A 108 -11.48 8.76 6.06
CA ALA A 108 -12.90 8.55 5.79
C ALA A 108 -13.75 8.67 7.06
N TRP A 109 -13.26 8.17 8.21
CA TRP A 109 -13.94 8.38 9.49
C TRP A 109 -13.95 9.86 9.89
N SER A 110 -12.82 10.56 9.71
CA SER A 110 -12.74 11.99 10.05
C SER A 110 -13.75 12.80 9.26
N GLU A 111 -13.81 12.62 7.92
CA GLU A 111 -14.78 13.31 7.08
C GLU A 111 -16.23 12.93 7.46
N TYR A 112 -16.50 11.63 7.61
CA TYR A 112 -17.86 11.17 7.97
C TYR A 112 -18.32 11.72 9.31
N SER A 113 -17.48 11.75 10.32
CA SER A 113 -17.82 12.23 11.65
C SER A 113 -18.18 13.73 11.67
N GLU A 114 -17.66 14.50 10.73
CA GLU A 114 -17.91 15.93 10.59
C GLU A 114 -19.07 16.26 9.64
N GLN A 115 -19.18 15.52 8.53
CA GLN A 115 -20.03 15.89 7.39
C GLN A 115 -21.07 14.82 7.01
N GLY A 116 -20.95 13.60 7.54
CA GLY A 116 -21.81 12.47 7.15
C GLY A 116 -21.53 11.93 5.74
N THR A 117 -20.40 12.34 5.13
CA THR A 117 -19.99 11.96 3.78
C THR A 117 -18.61 11.35 3.78
N VAL A 118 -18.25 10.66 2.69
CA VAL A 118 -16.88 10.28 2.35
C VAL A 118 -16.65 10.60 0.86
N CYS A 119 -15.68 11.45 0.55
CA CYS A 119 -15.45 12.02 -0.78
C CYS A 119 -16.72 12.61 -1.40
N GLY A 120 -17.47 13.38 -0.59
CA GLY A 120 -18.75 13.96 -1.00
C GLY A 120 -19.92 12.98 -1.16
N ARG A 121 -19.71 11.68 -0.98
CA ARG A 121 -20.75 10.64 -1.02
C ARG A 121 -21.40 10.49 0.35
N PRO A 122 -22.72 10.70 0.50
CA PRO A 122 -23.41 10.50 1.77
C PRO A 122 -23.40 9.02 2.16
N LEU A 123 -23.15 8.74 3.44
CA LEU A 123 -23.25 7.40 4.03
C LEU A 123 -24.42 7.34 5.01
N PRO A 124 -24.90 6.12 5.36
CA PRO A 124 -25.94 5.93 6.36
C PRO A 124 -25.59 6.62 7.69
N ALA A 125 -26.58 7.25 8.33
CA ALA A 125 -26.36 7.90 9.62
C ALA A 125 -26.13 6.85 10.74
N GLY A 126 -25.30 7.23 11.72
CA GLY A 126 -25.07 6.41 12.92
C GLY A 126 -23.96 5.38 12.81
N LEU A 127 -23.19 5.37 11.72
CA LEU A 127 -21.98 4.55 11.61
C LEU A 127 -20.93 5.00 12.64
N ARG A 128 -20.18 4.05 13.14
CA ARG A 128 -19.13 4.26 14.15
C ARG A 128 -17.74 4.04 13.53
N GLN A 129 -16.72 4.53 14.19
CA GLN A 129 -15.34 4.28 13.80
C GLN A 129 -15.06 2.78 13.70
N ALA A 130 -14.31 2.39 12.68
CA ALA A 130 -13.97 1.00 12.34
C ALA A 130 -15.20 0.11 12.04
N GLU A 131 -16.39 0.66 11.84
CA GLU A 131 -17.56 -0.13 11.43
C GLU A 131 -17.42 -0.59 9.98
N GLN A 132 -17.79 -1.84 9.73
CA GLN A 132 -17.81 -2.39 8.38
C GLN A 132 -18.91 -1.70 7.58
N LEU A 133 -18.58 -1.24 6.39
CA LEU A 133 -19.54 -0.68 5.46
C LEU A 133 -20.43 -1.78 4.86
N PRO A 134 -21.71 -1.49 4.57
CA PRO A 134 -22.60 -2.46 3.93
C PRO A 134 -22.05 -3.01 2.61
N GLU A 135 -21.36 -2.13 1.86
CA GLU A 135 -20.63 -2.46 0.65
C GLU A 135 -19.33 -1.66 0.64
N PRO A 136 -18.21 -2.22 0.13
CA PRO A 136 -16.99 -1.46 -0.03
C PRO A 136 -17.20 -0.26 -0.95
N ILE A 137 -16.64 0.87 -0.58
CA ILE A 137 -16.70 2.09 -1.38
C ILE A 137 -15.35 2.37 -2.03
N PHE A 138 -15.41 2.92 -3.25
CA PHE A 138 -14.26 3.50 -3.93
C PHE A 138 -14.15 4.97 -3.56
N THR A 139 -12.93 5.42 -3.29
CA THR A 139 -12.57 6.83 -3.10
C THR A 139 -11.25 7.09 -3.80
N SER A 140 -10.98 8.33 -4.17
CA SER A 140 -9.72 8.69 -4.81
C SER A 140 -9.11 9.97 -4.24
N THR A 141 -7.78 10.07 -4.34
CA THR A 141 -7.03 11.29 -4.11
C THR A 141 -6.22 11.64 -5.36
N THR A 142 -5.93 12.90 -5.55
CA THR A 142 -4.97 13.32 -6.58
C THR A 142 -3.59 12.79 -6.21
N LYS A 143 -2.77 12.47 -7.20
CA LYS A 143 -1.34 12.24 -6.99
C LYS A 143 -0.62 13.56 -7.24
N ALA A 144 -0.39 14.32 -6.17
CA ALA A 144 0.23 15.64 -6.25
C ALA A 144 1.71 15.53 -6.67
N GLU A 145 2.13 16.36 -7.61
CA GLU A 145 3.56 16.51 -7.96
C GLU A 145 4.33 17.24 -6.85
N SER A 146 3.61 18.05 -6.04
CA SER A 146 4.15 18.77 -4.88
C SER A 146 3.02 19.08 -3.90
N GLY A 147 3.27 18.96 -2.60
CA GLY A 147 2.27 19.16 -1.54
C GLY A 147 1.67 17.85 -1.03
N HIS A 148 0.43 17.90 -0.57
CA HIS A 148 -0.32 16.73 -0.10
C HIS A 148 -1.34 16.28 -1.14
N ASP A 149 -1.61 14.97 -1.16
CA ASP A 149 -2.67 14.40 -1.97
C ASP A 149 -4.02 14.90 -1.46
N GLU A 150 -4.86 15.39 -2.37
CA GLU A 150 -6.17 15.94 -2.04
C GLU A 150 -7.27 14.95 -2.40
N THR A 151 -8.21 14.78 -1.48
CA THR A 151 -9.43 13.99 -1.73
C THR A 151 -10.25 14.65 -2.85
N VAL A 152 -10.69 13.85 -3.82
CA VAL A 152 -11.51 14.31 -4.94
C VAL A 152 -12.80 13.50 -5.03
N THR A 153 -13.85 14.15 -5.52
CA THR A 153 -15.11 13.48 -5.86
C THR A 153 -14.96 12.63 -7.11
N ASP A 154 -15.88 11.68 -7.33
CA ASP A 154 -15.90 10.84 -8.53
C ASP A 154 -15.92 11.70 -9.82
N ALA A 155 -16.67 12.80 -9.82
CA ALA A 155 -16.76 13.71 -10.99
C ALA A 155 -15.44 14.44 -11.26
N GLU A 156 -14.75 14.89 -10.21
CA GLU A 156 -13.43 15.54 -10.34
C GLU A 156 -12.36 14.56 -10.78
N ALA A 157 -12.38 13.33 -10.25
CA ALA A 157 -11.49 12.26 -10.67
C ALA A 157 -11.70 11.89 -12.15
N ALA A 158 -12.95 11.70 -12.58
CA ALA A 158 -13.28 11.44 -13.98
C ALA A 158 -12.85 12.59 -14.91
N ALA A 159 -13.03 13.83 -14.49
CA ALA A 159 -12.56 14.99 -15.24
C ALA A 159 -11.02 15.04 -15.38
N LEU A 160 -10.28 14.51 -14.39
CA LEU A 160 -8.82 14.50 -14.38
C LEU A 160 -8.23 13.43 -15.32
N VAL A 161 -8.81 12.22 -15.35
CA VAL A 161 -8.22 11.06 -16.06
C VAL A 161 -9.05 10.59 -17.26
N GLY A 162 -10.27 11.11 -17.45
CA GLY A 162 -11.26 10.68 -18.43
C GLY A 162 -12.20 9.60 -17.88
N ASP A 163 -13.46 9.62 -18.33
CA ASP A 163 -14.52 8.74 -17.81
C ASP A 163 -14.17 7.26 -17.95
N ASP A 164 -13.64 6.85 -19.10
CA ASP A 164 -13.30 5.44 -19.37
C ASP A 164 -12.19 4.93 -18.45
N VAL A 165 -11.15 5.73 -18.20
CA VAL A 165 -10.06 5.36 -17.28
C VAL A 165 -10.57 5.35 -15.84
N PHE A 166 -11.38 6.34 -15.45
CA PHE A 166 -11.98 6.42 -14.12
C PHE A 166 -12.81 5.17 -13.80
N GLU A 167 -13.71 4.76 -14.70
CA GLU A 167 -14.53 3.56 -14.47
C GLU A 167 -13.67 2.29 -14.40
N GLN A 168 -12.63 2.16 -15.22
CA GLN A 168 -11.71 1.03 -15.17
C GLN A 168 -10.95 0.95 -13.85
N VAL A 169 -10.35 2.06 -13.37
CA VAL A 169 -9.61 2.05 -12.09
C VAL A 169 -10.54 1.78 -10.93
N ARG A 170 -11.78 2.28 -10.96
CA ARG A 170 -12.80 2.03 -9.94
C ARG A 170 -13.19 0.54 -9.90
N GLU A 171 -13.49 -0.04 -11.07
CA GLU A 171 -13.84 -1.46 -11.18
C GLU A 171 -12.69 -2.33 -10.70
N ALA A 172 -11.48 -2.11 -11.21
CA ALA A 172 -10.29 -2.87 -10.84
C ALA A 172 -10.03 -2.82 -9.34
N THR A 173 -10.09 -1.62 -8.75
CA THR A 173 -9.83 -1.41 -7.32
C THR A 173 -10.83 -2.20 -6.46
N LEU A 174 -12.13 -2.12 -6.75
CA LEU A 174 -13.15 -2.82 -5.98
C LEU A 174 -13.10 -4.35 -6.18
N ARG A 175 -12.83 -4.83 -7.39
CA ARG A 175 -12.68 -6.27 -7.67
C ARG A 175 -11.49 -6.86 -6.92
N ILE A 176 -10.34 -6.20 -6.98
CA ILE A 176 -9.12 -6.62 -6.27
C ILE A 176 -9.36 -6.59 -4.76
N TYR A 177 -9.94 -5.50 -4.24
CA TYR A 177 -10.25 -5.38 -2.82
C TYR A 177 -11.16 -6.52 -2.32
N ASN A 178 -12.27 -6.79 -3.03
CA ASN A 178 -13.20 -7.83 -2.62
C ASN A 178 -12.55 -9.22 -2.57
N PHE A 179 -11.73 -9.54 -3.56
CA PHE A 179 -10.97 -10.79 -3.59
C PHE A 179 -9.97 -10.86 -2.42
N ALA A 180 -9.19 -9.81 -2.22
CA ALA A 180 -8.18 -9.75 -1.16
C ALA A 180 -8.80 -9.77 0.24
N ALA A 181 -9.92 -9.06 0.44
CA ALA A 181 -10.64 -9.05 1.72
C ALA A 181 -11.19 -10.44 2.07
N ALA A 182 -11.73 -11.18 1.10
CA ALA A 182 -12.20 -12.54 1.31
C ALA A 182 -11.04 -13.50 1.64
N HIS A 183 -9.92 -13.38 0.93
CA HIS A 183 -8.70 -14.17 1.20
C HIS A 183 -8.15 -13.87 2.61
N ALA A 184 -7.96 -12.59 2.96
CA ALA A 184 -7.45 -12.19 4.26
C ALA A 184 -8.36 -12.65 5.41
N ALA A 185 -9.68 -12.54 5.24
CA ALA A 185 -10.66 -12.99 6.23
C ALA A 185 -10.56 -14.49 6.50
N ALA A 186 -10.30 -15.31 5.48
CA ALA A 186 -10.08 -16.74 5.64
C ALA A 186 -8.81 -17.06 6.46
N GLN A 187 -7.87 -16.12 6.53
CA GLN A 187 -6.63 -16.20 7.34
C GLN A 187 -6.76 -15.49 8.71
N GLY A 188 -7.97 -15.08 9.11
CA GLY A 188 -8.18 -14.39 10.38
C GLY A 188 -7.75 -12.91 10.37
N VAL A 189 -7.61 -12.30 9.21
CA VAL A 189 -7.18 -10.91 9.03
C VAL A 189 -8.26 -10.11 8.30
N LEU A 190 -8.60 -8.95 8.79
CA LEU A 190 -9.54 -8.02 8.15
C LEU A 190 -8.75 -6.99 7.34
N LEU A 191 -9.07 -6.87 6.05
CA LEU A 191 -8.58 -5.79 5.19
C LEU A 191 -9.53 -4.61 5.28
N ALA A 192 -9.13 -3.56 6.02
CA ALA A 192 -10.00 -2.41 6.23
C ALA A 192 -10.08 -1.50 5.00
N ASP A 193 -8.96 -1.18 4.43
CA ASP A 193 -8.82 -0.42 3.18
C ASP A 193 -7.51 -0.77 2.48
N THR A 194 -7.44 -0.42 1.20
CA THR A 194 -6.21 -0.52 0.41
C THR A 194 -6.15 0.61 -0.60
N LYS A 195 -4.94 1.10 -0.84
CA LYS A 195 -4.60 2.04 -1.91
C LYS A 195 -3.92 1.29 -3.04
N LEU A 196 -4.41 1.49 -4.26
CA LEU A 196 -3.81 0.98 -5.48
C LEU A 196 -3.43 2.13 -6.40
N GLU A 197 -2.39 1.92 -7.20
CA GLU A 197 -1.98 2.82 -8.26
C GLU A 197 -2.08 2.13 -9.62
N PHE A 198 -2.31 2.91 -10.65
CA PHE A 198 -2.49 2.43 -12.01
C PHE A 198 -1.58 3.15 -12.99
N GLY A 199 -1.26 2.47 -14.07
CA GLY A 199 -0.50 3.05 -15.18
C GLY A 199 -0.95 2.47 -16.51
N VAL A 200 -0.69 3.20 -17.59
CA VAL A 200 -1.09 2.82 -18.94
C VAL A 200 0.16 2.53 -19.78
N VAL A 201 0.14 1.43 -20.51
CA VAL A 201 1.11 1.10 -21.56
C VAL A 201 0.38 0.41 -22.70
N ASP A 202 0.63 0.85 -23.95
CA ASP A 202 -0.02 0.32 -25.17
C ASP A 202 -1.56 0.30 -25.07
N ASP A 203 -2.15 1.37 -24.49
CA ASP A 203 -3.59 1.54 -24.21
C ASP A 203 -4.16 0.52 -23.19
N GLU A 204 -3.33 -0.29 -22.58
CA GLU A 204 -3.71 -1.22 -21.51
C GLU A 204 -3.53 -0.57 -20.13
N LEU A 205 -4.57 -0.64 -19.28
CA LEU A 205 -4.51 -0.19 -17.89
C LEU A 205 -4.00 -1.30 -16.98
N LEU A 206 -2.89 -1.06 -16.30
CA LEU A 206 -2.23 -2.00 -15.39
C LEU A 206 -2.28 -1.52 -13.95
N VAL A 207 -2.39 -2.45 -13.00
CA VAL A 207 -2.03 -2.16 -11.60
C VAL A 207 -0.52 -2.03 -11.48
N ILE A 208 -0.05 -0.99 -10.83
CA ILE A 208 1.38 -0.69 -10.68
C ILE A 208 1.76 -0.44 -9.23
N ASP A 209 3.04 -0.15 -8.99
CA ASP A 209 3.65 0.15 -7.69
C ASP A 209 3.60 -1.05 -6.74
N GLU A 210 3.15 -0.88 -5.51
CA GLU A 210 2.91 -1.96 -4.56
C GLU A 210 1.43 -2.32 -4.50
N MET A 211 1.14 -3.52 -4.02
CA MET A 211 -0.23 -3.97 -3.91
C MET A 211 -0.48 -4.69 -2.59
N LEU A 212 -1.49 -4.20 -1.84
CA LEU A 212 -2.02 -4.87 -0.66
C LEU A 212 -0.94 -5.17 0.40
N THR A 213 0.02 -4.25 0.55
CA THR A 213 1.07 -4.34 1.58
C THR A 213 0.65 -3.60 2.84
N PRO A 214 1.32 -3.80 3.98
CA PRO A 214 1.09 -3.00 5.19
C PRO A 214 1.38 -1.50 5.02
N ASP A 215 2.07 -1.09 3.95
CA ASP A 215 2.30 0.32 3.63
C ASP A 215 1.12 0.95 2.88
N SER A 216 0.45 0.19 2.02
CA SER A 216 -0.69 0.64 1.21
C SER A 216 -2.05 0.22 1.76
N SER A 217 -2.10 -0.62 2.80
CA SER A 217 -3.33 -1.24 3.31
C SER A 217 -3.34 -1.31 4.83
N ARG A 218 -4.56 -1.28 5.40
CA ARG A 218 -4.77 -1.55 6.82
C ARG A 218 -5.27 -2.97 7.00
N TYR A 219 -4.47 -3.76 7.71
CA TYR A 219 -4.79 -5.12 8.11
C TYR A 219 -4.99 -5.20 9.63
N TRP A 220 -6.12 -5.74 10.05
CA TRP A 220 -6.46 -5.91 11.46
C TRP A 220 -6.58 -7.38 11.82
N PRO A 221 -6.01 -7.84 12.95
CA PRO A 221 -6.33 -9.16 13.49
C PRO A 221 -7.83 -9.26 13.78
N ALA A 222 -8.51 -10.23 13.18
CA ALA A 222 -9.97 -10.38 13.34
C ALA A 222 -10.37 -10.64 14.80
N GLU A 223 -9.54 -11.36 15.55
CA GLU A 223 -9.77 -11.66 16.98
C GLU A 223 -9.74 -10.43 17.90
N HIS A 224 -9.08 -9.35 17.47
CA HIS A 224 -8.94 -8.11 18.25
C HIS A 224 -9.75 -6.95 17.67
N TYR A 225 -10.55 -7.23 16.64
CA TYR A 225 -11.38 -6.21 16.00
C TYR A 225 -12.59 -5.87 16.88
N ALA A 226 -12.80 -4.56 17.06
CA ALA A 226 -14.00 -4.02 17.71
C ALA A 226 -14.41 -2.70 17.06
N VAL A 227 -15.72 -2.52 16.89
CA VAL A 227 -16.30 -1.28 16.37
C VAL A 227 -16.28 -0.18 17.44
N GLY A 228 -16.01 1.05 17.04
CA GLY A 228 -16.05 2.24 17.91
C GLY A 228 -14.69 2.62 18.49
N GLY A 229 -13.61 2.02 17.99
CA GLY A 229 -12.24 2.30 18.42
C GLY A 229 -11.23 2.20 17.29
N SER A 230 -9.94 2.18 17.65
CA SER A 230 -8.83 1.93 16.73
C SER A 230 -8.36 0.50 16.91
N PRO A 231 -8.69 -0.44 16.00
CA PRO A 231 -8.22 -1.81 16.09
C PRO A 231 -6.69 -1.88 16.01
N PRO A 232 -6.04 -2.87 16.67
CA PRO A 232 -4.63 -3.16 16.41
C PRO A 232 -4.40 -3.41 14.91
N SER A 233 -3.25 -2.99 14.40
CA SER A 233 -2.97 -3.09 12.97
C SER A 233 -1.58 -3.66 12.71
N PHE A 234 -1.43 -4.36 11.59
CA PHE A 234 -0.14 -4.85 11.08
C PHE A 234 0.62 -3.78 10.26
N ASP A 235 0.07 -2.56 10.16
CA ASP A 235 0.64 -1.45 9.42
C ASP A 235 1.52 -0.53 10.28
N LYS A 236 1.80 0.66 9.74
CA LYS A 236 2.58 1.73 10.40
C LYS A 236 1.94 2.29 11.67
N GLN A 237 0.74 1.84 12.06
CA GLN A 237 0.04 2.43 13.22
C GLN A 237 0.85 2.28 14.50
N PHE A 238 1.56 1.15 14.68
CA PHE A 238 2.41 0.94 15.85
C PHE A 238 3.51 2.00 15.97
N VAL A 239 4.14 2.38 14.86
CA VAL A 239 5.13 3.45 14.85
C VAL A 239 4.46 4.81 15.04
N ARG A 240 3.31 5.05 14.39
CA ARG A 240 2.54 6.30 14.55
C ARG A 240 2.13 6.52 16.00
N ASP A 241 1.63 5.49 16.66
CA ASP A 241 1.21 5.55 18.07
C ASP A 241 2.38 5.95 18.96
N HIS A 242 3.57 5.39 18.73
CA HIS A 242 4.77 5.81 19.44
C HIS A 242 5.04 7.30 19.25
N TYR A 243 5.06 7.81 18.02
CA TYR A 243 5.35 9.22 17.75
C TYR A 243 4.28 10.17 18.31
N LEU A 244 3.02 9.75 18.36
CA LEU A 244 1.96 10.52 19.01
C LEU A 244 2.19 10.70 20.51
N THR A 245 2.89 9.77 21.18
CA THR A 245 3.23 9.90 22.61
C THR A 245 4.37 10.89 22.87
N LEU A 246 5.19 11.20 21.85
CA LEU A 246 6.36 12.06 22.02
C LEU A 246 6.04 13.57 21.98
N GLY A 247 4.83 13.95 21.54
CA GLY A 247 4.49 15.36 21.33
C GLY A 247 5.32 16.03 20.21
N TRP A 248 5.83 15.22 19.26
CA TRP A 248 6.54 15.69 18.09
C TRP A 248 5.59 16.43 17.15
N ASP A 249 6.04 17.54 16.57
CA ASP A 249 5.25 18.43 15.71
C ASP A 249 5.06 17.89 14.27
N GLN A 250 5.50 16.66 14.00
CA GLN A 250 5.41 15.97 12.70
C GLN A 250 6.22 16.67 11.57
N THR A 251 7.23 17.46 11.94
CA THR A 251 8.13 18.10 10.98
C THR A 251 9.54 17.51 11.06
N PRO A 252 10.33 17.50 9.96
CA PRO A 252 11.72 17.06 10.00
C PRO A 252 12.59 17.98 10.86
N PRO A 253 13.60 17.44 11.58
CA PRO A 253 13.93 16.02 11.66
C PRO A 253 13.04 15.25 12.65
N ALA A 254 12.70 14.02 12.30
CA ALA A 254 11.99 13.15 13.24
C ALA A 254 12.94 12.67 14.37
N PRO A 255 12.44 12.46 15.60
CA PRO A 255 13.19 11.76 16.65
C PRO A 255 13.62 10.35 16.22
N ALA A 256 14.71 9.84 16.82
CA ALA A 256 15.16 8.47 16.59
C ALA A 256 14.10 7.44 17.06
N VAL A 257 14.01 6.32 16.34
CA VAL A 257 13.08 5.23 16.65
C VAL A 257 13.71 4.32 17.71
N PRO A 258 13.09 4.09 18.87
CA PRO A 258 13.61 3.14 19.84
C PRO A 258 13.70 1.73 19.28
N GLN A 259 14.74 0.95 19.64
CA GLN A 259 14.94 -0.40 19.14
C GLN A 259 13.72 -1.30 19.34
N ALA A 260 13.05 -1.22 20.49
CA ALA A 260 11.83 -2.00 20.74
C ALA A 260 10.69 -1.66 19.78
N VAL A 261 10.62 -0.43 19.25
CA VAL A 261 9.64 -0.02 18.24
C VAL A 261 10.04 -0.55 16.86
N ILE A 262 11.33 -0.54 16.54
CA ILE A 262 11.87 -1.14 15.32
C ILE A 262 11.56 -2.63 15.28
N ASP A 263 11.95 -3.37 16.34
CA ASP A 263 11.74 -4.81 16.44
C ASP A 263 10.25 -5.17 16.41
N GLY A 264 9.43 -4.43 17.15
CA GLY A 264 7.97 -4.64 17.17
C GLY A 264 7.30 -4.35 15.83
N THR A 265 7.82 -3.37 15.07
CA THR A 265 7.32 -3.07 13.72
C THR A 265 7.72 -4.18 12.76
N ARG A 266 8.99 -4.58 12.75
CA ARG A 266 9.46 -5.70 11.94
C ARG A 266 8.64 -6.95 12.18
N ALA A 267 8.43 -7.32 13.44
CA ALA A 267 7.66 -8.51 13.79
C ALA A 267 6.25 -8.48 13.18
N ARG A 268 5.54 -7.34 13.23
CA ARG A 268 4.20 -7.18 12.63
C ARG A 268 4.20 -7.29 11.12
N TYR A 269 5.23 -6.76 10.45
CA TYR A 269 5.33 -6.86 8.99
C TYR A 269 5.57 -8.32 8.56
N VAL A 270 6.45 -9.04 9.26
CA VAL A 270 6.70 -10.47 9.02
C VAL A 270 5.44 -11.29 9.31
N GLU A 271 4.78 -11.05 10.43
CA GLU A 271 3.53 -11.72 10.80
C GLU A 271 2.43 -11.50 9.73
N ALA A 272 2.28 -10.27 9.22
CA ALA A 272 1.34 -9.99 8.13
C ALA A 272 1.67 -10.80 6.88
N TYR A 273 2.96 -10.91 6.52
CA TYR A 273 3.39 -11.72 5.39
C TYR A 273 3.01 -13.19 5.58
N GLU A 274 3.34 -13.77 6.72
CA GLU A 274 3.11 -15.19 7.00
C GLU A 274 1.62 -15.53 7.08
N LEU A 275 0.81 -14.68 7.72
CA LEU A 275 -0.63 -14.87 7.78
C LEU A 275 -1.28 -14.78 6.39
N ILE A 276 -0.95 -13.76 5.62
CA ILE A 276 -1.58 -13.49 4.33
C ILE A 276 -1.16 -14.54 3.29
N THR A 277 0.14 -14.86 3.22
CA THR A 277 0.66 -15.77 2.19
C THR A 277 0.53 -17.24 2.57
N GLY A 278 0.42 -17.56 3.86
CA GLY A 278 0.49 -18.92 4.39
C GLY A 278 1.88 -19.55 4.28
N LYS A 279 2.94 -18.75 4.04
CA LYS A 279 4.33 -19.19 3.88
C LYS A 279 5.20 -18.59 4.96
N SER A 280 6.26 -19.32 5.36
CA SER A 280 7.29 -18.75 6.23
C SER A 280 8.02 -17.61 5.51
N PHE A 281 8.31 -16.52 6.21
CA PHE A 281 9.08 -15.42 5.64
C PHE A 281 10.53 -15.84 5.31
N ASP A 282 11.07 -16.83 6.00
CA ASP A 282 12.41 -17.40 5.72
C ASP A 282 12.48 -18.09 4.33
N GLU A 283 11.33 -18.46 3.75
CA GLU A 283 11.26 -19.01 2.39
C GLU A 283 11.28 -17.93 1.30
N TRP A 284 11.08 -16.66 1.68
CA TRP A 284 11.17 -15.55 0.74
C TRP A 284 12.63 -15.16 0.52
N PHE A 285 12.99 -14.88 -0.73
CA PHE A 285 14.36 -14.52 -1.13
C PHE A 285 15.02 -13.53 -0.18
N GLY A 286 16.30 -13.76 0.10
CA GLY A 286 17.15 -12.91 0.91
C GLY A 286 18.56 -12.85 0.33
N PRO A 287 19.45 -12.00 0.90
CA PRO A 287 20.82 -11.85 0.40
C PRO A 287 21.65 -13.14 0.49
N ASP A 288 21.22 -14.09 1.32
CA ASP A 288 21.91 -15.37 1.55
C ASP A 288 21.16 -16.57 0.93
N SER A 289 20.07 -16.35 0.16
CA SER A 289 19.25 -17.40 -0.48
C SER A 289 19.69 -17.74 -1.89
#